data_369ce4a278b2a69f68d5ed140d015d35
#
_entry.id   369ce4a278b2a69f68d5ed140d015d35
#
_cell.length_a   1.000
_cell.length_b   1.000
_cell.length_c   1.000
_cell.angle_alpha   90.00
_cell.angle_beta   90.00
_cell.angle_gamma   90.00
#
_symmetry.space_group_name_H-M   'P 1'
#
loop_
_entity.id
_entity.type
_entity.pdbx_description
1 polymer ?
#
loop_
_entity_poly.entity_id
_entity_poly.type
_entity_poly.pdbx_seq_one_letter_code
_entity_poly.pdbx_strand_id
1 'polypeptide(L)'
;MKRTIKGTILAVSMLLTGQALAAFTATDATKLETDASAAVARFKSKTSGAEDLLNHAKGVLVCPEITKGGFIIGVEGGKCVMQVAGKPVEYYTNRAGKFGLLAGIEWYSLILVFNDQASLDLFRTGKREFEVGVDASVAVARVGAGGSLDTTNIKSPIVAFTFGEKGLMGDLSIEGASFKKLQVE
;
A
#
# COMPACT_ATOMS: atom_id res chain seq x y z
N MET A 1 72.72 7.85 10.80
CA MET A 1 71.77 6.71 10.71
C MET A 1 70.43 7.25 10.26
N LYS A 2 70.04 7.09 8.97
CA LYS A 2 68.79 7.51 8.41
C LYS A 2 67.86 6.28 8.27
N ARG A 3 66.76 6.20 9.05
CA ARG A 3 65.74 5.15 8.95
C ARG A 3 64.67 5.62 7.98
N THR A 4 64.59 4.96 6.85
CA THR A 4 63.54 5.13 5.85
C THR A 4 62.32 4.29 6.24
N ILE A 5 61.20 4.90 6.56
CA ILE A 5 59.90 4.22 6.81
C ILE A 5 59.20 4.06 5.46
N LYS A 6 59.12 2.83 4.97
CA LYS A 6 58.30 2.49 3.80
C LYS A 6 56.83 2.34 4.26
N GLY A 7 56.00 3.31 3.93
CA GLY A 7 54.55 3.22 4.16
C GLY A 7 53.92 2.35 3.07
N THR A 8 53.34 1.24 3.48
CA THR A 8 52.52 0.38 2.63
C THR A 8 51.12 0.95 2.59
N ILE A 9 50.72 1.50 1.44
CA ILE A 9 49.34 1.96 1.21
C ILE A 9 48.50 0.75 0.86
N LEU A 10 47.63 0.34 1.78
CA LEU A 10 46.65 -0.70 1.59
C LEU A 10 45.45 -0.09 0.81
N ALA A 11 45.35 -0.38 -0.48
CA ALA A 11 44.22 0.01 -1.30
C ALA A 11 43.01 -0.89 -0.94
N VAL A 12 42.07 -0.34 -0.17
CA VAL A 12 40.78 -0.99 0.09
C VAL A 12 39.93 -0.82 -1.15
N SER A 13 39.84 -1.85 -1.97
CA SER A 13 38.91 -1.94 -3.09
C SER A 13 37.47 -2.13 -2.55
N MET A 14 36.73 -1.06 -2.50
CA MET A 14 35.28 -1.09 -2.16
C MET A 14 34.52 -1.68 -3.35
N LEU A 15 34.22 -2.97 -3.29
CA LEU A 15 33.28 -3.63 -4.20
C LEU A 15 31.90 -3.05 -3.96
N LEU A 16 31.48 -2.10 -4.81
CA LEU A 16 30.09 -1.69 -4.93
C LEU A 16 29.32 -2.86 -5.58
N THR A 17 28.81 -3.77 -4.75
CA THR A 17 27.76 -4.68 -5.17
C THR A 17 26.49 -3.87 -5.39
N GLY A 18 26.22 -3.50 -6.65
CA GLY A 18 24.96 -2.93 -7.04
C GLY A 18 23.86 -3.94 -6.68
N GLN A 19 23.06 -3.64 -5.66
CA GLN A 19 21.85 -4.40 -5.38
C GLN A 19 20.89 -4.13 -6.53
N ALA A 20 20.78 -5.08 -7.46
CA ALA A 20 19.72 -5.09 -8.44
C ALA A 20 18.39 -5.10 -7.64
N LEU A 21 17.58 -4.06 -7.81
CA LEU A 21 16.20 -4.06 -7.33
C LEU A 21 15.53 -5.28 -7.96
N ALA A 22 15.15 -6.26 -7.15
CA ALA A 22 14.50 -7.46 -7.64
C ALA A 22 13.28 -7.06 -8.47
N ALA A 23 13.22 -7.56 -9.71
CA ALA A 23 12.12 -7.34 -10.61
C ALA A 23 10.82 -7.92 -10.03
N PHE A 24 9.68 -7.31 -10.34
CA PHE A 24 8.37 -7.84 -9.97
C PHE A 24 7.95 -8.86 -11.03
N THR A 25 8.01 -10.13 -10.70
CA THR A 25 7.82 -11.24 -11.62
C THR A 25 6.36 -11.68 -11.75
N ALA A 26 6.04 -12.46 -12.77
CA ALA A 26 4.71 -13.08 -12.91
C ALA A 26 4.33 -13.97 -11.72
N THR A 27 5.31 -14.64 -11.08
CA THR A 27 5.08 -15.42 -9.86
C THR A 27 4.69 -14.52 -8.68
N ASP A 28 5.36 -13.36 -8.55
CA ASP A 28 5.00 -12.36 -7.52
C ASP A 28 3.60 -11.82 -7.75
N ALA A 29 3.22 -11.58 -9.00
CA ALA A 29 1.88 -11.12 -9.37
C ALA A 29 0.81 -12.14 -8.95
N THR A 30 0.98 -13.41 -9.30
CA THR A 30 0.05 -14.49 -8.94
C THR A 30 -0.09 -14.64 -7.42
N LYS A 31 1.03 -14.56 -6.70
CA LYS A 31 0.99 -14.59 -5.23
C LYS A 31 0.22 -13.40 -4.67
N LEU A 32 0.50 -12.20 -5.15
CA LEU A 32 -0.18 -10.96 -4.72
C LEU A 32 -1.69 -11.02 -4.98
N GLU A 33 -2.12 -11.56 -6.13
CA GLU A 33 -3.54 -11.75 -6.46
C GLU A 33 -4.23 -12.72 -5.50
N THR A 34 -3.55 -13.81 -5.15
CA THR A 34 -4.06 -14.78 -4.17
C THR A 34 -4.23 -14.14 -2.79
N ASP A 35 -3.20 -13.43 -2.33
CA ASP A 35 -3.22 -12.73 -1.03
C ASP A 35 -4.29 -11.63 -1.02
N ALA A 36 -4.46 -10.90 -2.14
CA ALA A 36 -5.49 -9.89 -2.30
C ALA A 36 -6.91 -10.49 -2.25
N SER A 37 -7.11 -11.64 -2.89
CA SER A 37 -8.39 -12.34 -2.86
C SER A 37 -8.74 -12.77 -1.43
N ALA A 38 -7.77 -13.25 -0.67
CA ALA A 38 -7.94 -13.58 0.74
C ALA A 38 -8.25 -12.34 1.61
N ALA A 39 -7.60 -11.20 1.31
CA ALA A 39 -7.87 -9.94 1.99
C ALA A 39 -9.30 -9.44 1.72
N VAL A 40 -9.76 -9.48 0.48
CA VAL A 40 -11.15 -9.14 0.09
C VAL A 40 -12.15 -10.06 0.79
N ALA A 41 -11.90 -11.36 0.85
CA ALA A 41 -12.76 -12.31 1.55
C ALA A 41 -12.87 -11.98 3.06
N ARG A 42 -11.74 -11.66 3.70
CA ARG A 42 -11.73 -11.21 5.10
C ARG A 42 -12.51 -9.91 5.29
N PHE A 43 -12.34 -8.94 4.39
CA PHE A 43 -13.08 -7.68 4.43
C PHE A 43 -14.59 -7.91 4.36
N LYS A 44 -15.06 -8.71 3.39
CA LYS A 44 -16.48 -9.08 3.25
C LYS A 44 -17.02 -9.78 4.49
N SER A 45 -16.26 -10.69 5.09
CA SER A 45 -16.73 -11.46 6.26
C SER A 45 -16.80 -10.63 7.54
N LYS A 46 -16.01 -9.57 7.67
CA LYS A 46 -15.91 -8.75 8.88
C LYS A 46 -16.62 -7.41 8.79
N THR A 47 -17.10 -7.02 7.61
CA THR A 47 -17.68 -5.70 7.37
C THR A 47 -19.02 -5.82 6.69
N SER A 48 -20.08 -5.46 7.42
CA SER A 48 -21.44 -5.46 6.88
C SER A 48 -21.56 -4.45 5.73
N GLY A 49 -22.16 -4.86 4.59
CA GLY A 49 -22.30 -4.02 3.40
C GLY A 49 -21.05 -3.97 2.49
N ALA A 50 -19.95 -4.64 2.87
CA ALA A 50 -18.74 -4.65 2.05
C ALA A 50 -18.94 -5.28 0.68
N GLU A 51 -19.73 -6.34 0.59
CA GLU A 51 -20.00 -7.01 -0.68
C GLU A 51 -20.76 -6.08 -1.66
N ASP A 52 -21.78 -5.41 -1.17
CA ASP A 52 -22.57 -4.46 -1.97
C ASP A 52 -21.71 -3.28 -2.44
N LEU A 53 -20.90 -2.72 -1.54
CA LEU A 53 -19.93 -1.66 -1.85
C LEU A 53 -18.95 -2.08 -2.96
N LEU A 54 -18.36 -3.25 -2.85
CA LEU A 54 -17.39 -3.75 -3.82
C LEU A 54 -18.04 -4.06 -5.18
N ASN A 55 -19.29 -4.52 -5.21
CA ASN A 55 -20.02 -4.80 -6.43
C ASN A 55 -20.40 -3.54 -7.22
N HIS A 56 -20.58 -2.40 -6.55
CA HIS A 56 -20.87 -1.12 -7.18
C HIS A 56 -19.62 -0.30 -7.55
N ALA A 57 -18.46 -0.69 -7.04
CA ALA A 57 -17.19 -0.01 -7.29
C ALA A 57 -16.78 -0.05 -8.76
N LYS A 58 -16.23 1.05 -9.27
CA LYS A 58 -15.61 1.12 -10.61
C LYS A 58 -14.24 0.44 -10.63
N GLY A 59 -13.55 0.44 -9.50
CA GLY A 59 -12.30 -0.25 -9.28
C GLY A 59 -12.02 -0.42 -7.80
N VAL A 60 -11.18 -1.40 -7.48
CA VAL A 60 -10.76 -1.70 -6.11
C VAL A 60 -9.27 -1.95 -6.09
N LEU A 61 -8.51 -1.11 -5.39
CA LEU A 61 -7.11 -1.38 -5.13
C LEU A 61 -6.97 -2.15 -3.83
N VAL A 62 -6.34 -3.30 -3.87
CA VAL A 62 -6.16 -4.17 -2.70
C VAL A 62 -4.67 -4.30 -2.40
N CYS A 63 -4.27 -3.85 -1.23
CA CYS A 63 -2.95 -4.06 -0.66
C CYS A 63 -3.11 -5.09 0.49
N PRO A 64 -2.87 -6.38 0.24
CA PRO A 64 -3.17 -7.43 1.22
C PRO A 64 -2.33 -7.33 2.47
N GLU A 65 -1.10 -6.82 2.32
CA GLU A 65 -0.19 -6.61 3.43
C GLU A 65 0.60 -5.32 3.23
N ILE A 66 0.44 -4.40 4.15
CA ILE A 66 1.30 -3.23 4.32
C ILE A 66 2.05 -3.41 5.62
N THR A 67 3.37 -3.35 5.54
CA THR A 67 4.25 -3.36 6.71
C THR A 67 4.56 -1.94 7.09
N LYS A 68 4.34 -1.59 8.35
CA LYS A 68 4.67 -0.31 8.97
C LYS A 68 5.67 -0.56 10.08
N GLY A 69 6.79 0.15 10.06
CA GLY A 69 7.82 0.01 11.09
C GLY A 69 8.62 1.28 11.28
N GLY A 70 9.15 1.47 12.48
CA GLY A 70 9.99 2.61 12.82
C GLY A 70 10.05 2.85 14.32
N PHE A 71 10.80 3.90 14.73
CA PHE A 71 10.87 4.31 16.13
C PHE A 71 10.51 5.80 16.31
N ILE A 72 11.17 6.72 15.64
CA ILE A 72 10.85 8.16 15.62
C ILE A 72 10.38 8.58 14.23
N ILE A 73 10.98 7.98 13.21
CA ILE A 73 10.56 8.07 11.82
C ILE A 73 10.15 6.69 11.41
N GLY A 74 8.92 6.55 10.93
CA GLY A 74 8.39 5.31 10.41
C GLY A 74 8.31 5.35 8.90
N VAL A 75 8.43 4.18 8.31
CA VAL A 75 8.13 3.94 6.91
C VAL A 75 7.08 2.84 6.82
N GLU A 76 6.19 2.98 5.88
CA GLU A 76 5.27 1.89 5.54
C GLU A 76 5.35 1.59 4.06
N GLY A 77 5.07 0.35 3.69
CA GLY A 77 5.08 -0.07 2.32
C GLY A 77 4.52 -1.45 2.10
N GLY A 78 4.00 -1.66 0.89
CA GLY A 78 3.43 -2.92 0.46
C GLY A 78 3.20 -2.95 -1.04
N LYS A 79 2.80 -4.11 -1.54
CA LYS A 79 2.39 -4.28 -2.95
C LYS A 79 0.86 -4.37 -3.02
N CYS A 80 0.29 -3.82 -4.07
CA CYS A 80 -1.14 -3.72 -4.28
C CYS A 80 -1.53 -4.21 -5.67
N VAL A 81 -2.72 -4.74 -5.81
CA VAL A 81 -3.33 -5.10 -7.09
C VAL A 81 -4.59 -4.28 -7.30
N MET A 82 -4.71 -3.65 -8.47
CA MET A 82 -5.93 -3.01 -8.94
C MET A 82 -6.82 -4.06 -9.59
N GLN A 83 -8.06 -4.11 -9.13
CA GLN A 83 -9.11 -4.94 -9.70
C GLN A 83 -10.19 -4.07 -10.33
N VAL A 84 -10.60 -4.41 -11.55
CA VAL A 84 -11.75 -3.81 -12.24
C VAL A 84 -12.72 -4.94 -12.59
N ALA A 85 -13.98 -4.80 -12.22
CA ALA A 85 -14.96 -5.87 -12.35
C ALA A 85 -14.48 -7.21 -11.75
N GLY A 86 -13.79 -7.15 -10.62
CA GLY A 86 -13.26 -8.31 -9.90
C GLY A 86 -12.04 -8.99 -10.55
N LYS A 87 -11.49 -8.44 -11.64
CA LYS A 87 -10.31 -8.99 -12.33
C LYS A 87 -9.08 -8.12 -12.09
N PRO A 88 -7.90 -8.72 -11.83
CA PRO A 88 -6.66 -7.98 -11.72
C PRO A 88 -6.28 -7.33 -13.05
N VAL A 89 -5.92 -6.06 -13.03
CA VAL A 89 -5.56 -5.29 -14.23
C VAL A 89 -4.21 -4.61 -14.14
N GLU A 90 -3.78 -4.22 -12.94
CA GLU A 90 -2.53 -3.48 -12.73
C GLU A 90 -1.99 -3.72 -11.32
N TYR A 91 -0.69 -3.49 -11.15
CA TYR A 91 0.00 -3.65 -9.87
C TYR A 91 0.66 -2.35 -9.45
N TYR A 92 0.75 -2.14 -8.14
CA TYR A 92 1.30 -0.93 -7.55
C TYR A 92 2.17 -1.26 -6.34
N THR A 93 3.13 -0.40 -6.04
CA THR A 93 3.76 -0.36 -4.73
C THR A 93 3.21 0.83 -3.96
N ASN A 94 2.81 0.59 -2.71
CA ASN A 94 2.46 1.62 -1.75
C ASN A 94 3.69 2.00 -0.94
N ARG A 95 3.85 3.28 -0.64
CA ARG A 95 4.85 3.81 0.28
C ARG A 95 4.29 5.02 1.01
N ALA A 96 4.61 5.14 2.30
CA ALA A 96 4.37 6.37 3.05
C ALA A 96 5.47 6.58 4.10
N GLY A 97 5.82 7.84 4.33
CA GLY A 97 6.62 8.26 5.45
C GLY A 97 5.70 8.68 6.61
N LYS A 98 6.02 8.26 7.81
CA LYS A 98 5.28 8.64 9.03
C LYS A 98 6.23 9.26 10.03
N PHE A 99 5.83 10.39 10.60
CA PHE A 99 6.51 10.99 11.74
C PHE A 99 5.71 10.70 13.02
N GLY A 100 6.37 10.20 14.05
CA GLY A 100 5.74 9.92 15.34
C GLY A 100 6.44 8.78 16.08
N LEU A 101 6.10 8.62 17.35
CA LEU A 101 6.57 7.50 18.17
C LEU A 101 5.89 6.21 17.68
N LEU A 102 6.55 5.51 16.77
CA LEU A 102 6.18 4.19 16.33
C LEU A 102 7.09 3.21 17.06
N ALA A 103 6.53 2.41 17.95
CA ALA A 103 7.29 1.37 18.66
C ALA A 103 6.88 0.00 18.12
N GLY A 104 7.67 -0.52 17.19
CA GLY A 104 7.47 -1.88 16.69
C GLY A 104 7.23 -1.98 15.18
N ILE A 105 6.77 -3.16 14.77
CA ILE A 105 6.37 -3.49 13.40
C ILE A 105 4.89 -3.88 13.46
N GLU A 106 4.10 -3.26 12.58
CA GLU A 106 2.68 -3.55 12.40
C GLU A 106 2.41 -4.00 10.97
N TRP A 107 1.46 -4.88 10.81
CA TRP A 107 0.96 -5.34 9.50
C TRP A 107 -0.54 -5.08 9.41
N TYR A 108 -0.97 -4.54 8.29
CA TYR A 108 -2.38 -4.32 8.02
C TYR A 108 -2.67 -4.45 6.51
N SER A 109 -3.94 -4.61 6.20
CA SER A 109 -4.42 -4.58 4.81
C SER A 109 -5.09 -3.25 4.52
N LEU A 110 -4.95 -2.76 3.30
CA LEU A 110 -5.61 -1.55 2.80
C LEU A 110 -6.44 -1.90 1.57
N ILE A 111 -7.69 -1.43 1.54
CA ILE A 111 -8.54 -1.47 0.36
C ILE A 111 -8.95 -0.04 0.02
N LEU A 112 -8.66 0.41 -1.21
CA LEU A 112 -9.22 1.64 -1.77
C LEU A 112 -10.35 1.27 -2.73
N VAL A 113 -11.53 1.82 -2.49
CA VAL A 113 -12.72 1.64 -3.33
C VAL A 113 -12.92 2.92 -4.14
N PHE A 114 -12.94 2.79 -5.45
CA PHE A 114 -13.21 3.88 -6.39
C PHE A 114 -14.68 3.83 -6.79
N ASN A 115 -15.47 4.80 -6.30
CA ASN A 115 -16.93 4.84 -6.52
C ASN A 115 -17.32 5.44 -7.87
N ASP A 116 -16.44 6.24 -8.47
CA ASP A 116 -16.69 6.84 -9.78
C ASP A 116 -15.52 6.60 -10.75
N GLN A 117 -15.83 6.69 -12.05
CA GLN A 117 -14.88 6.42 -13.11
C GLN A 117 -13.77 7.47 -13.18
N ALA A 118 -14.09 8.73 -12.91
CA ALA A 118 -13.13 9.83 -12.99
C ALA A 118 -11.99 9.64 -11.98
N SER A 119 -12.31 9.26 -10.75
CA SER A 119 -11.33 8.96 -9.70
C SER A 119 -10.48 7.74 -10.03
N LEU A 120 -11.08 6.69 -10.59
CA LEU A 120 -10.36 5.52 -11.05
C LEU A 120 -9.40 5.86 -12.19
N ASP A 121 -9.84 6.64 -13.16
CA ASP A 121 -9.02 7.07 -14.30
C ASP A 121 -7.89 7.99 -13.84
N LEU A 122 -8.15 8.93 -12.94
CA LEU A 122 -7.13 9.78 -12.34
C LEU A 122 -6.03 8.94 -11.68
N PHE A 123 -6.40 7.92 -10.90
CA PHE A 123 -5.46 7.03 -10.25
C PHE A 123 -4.63 6.22 -11.25
N ARG A 124 -5.27 5.67 -12.29
CA ARG A 124 -4.64 4.76 -13.26
C ARG A 124 -3.82 5.45 -14.34
N THR A 125 -4.28 6.61 -14.83
CA THR A 125 -3.70 7.34 -15.97
C THR A 125 -2.94 8.59 -15.57
N GLY A 126 -3.03 8.99 -14.31
CA GLY A 126 -2.33 10.13 -13.74
C GLY A 126 -0.81 10.00 -13.80
N LYS A 127 -0.13 10.85 -13.07
CA LYS A 127 1.33 10.88 -12.98
C LYS A 127 1.91 9.51 -12.61
N ARG A 128 3.23 9.34 -12.73
CA ARG A 128 3.95 8.12 -12.36
C ARG A 128 3.65 7.60 -10.95
N GLU A 129 3.19 8.47 -10.08
CA GLU A 129 2.92 8.21 -8.67
C GLU A 129 1.70 9.02 -8.26
N PHE A 130 0.72 8.35 -7.65
CA PHE A 130 -0.47 8.96 -7.08
C PHE A 130 -0.25 9.16 -5.58
N GLU A 131 -0.49 10.36 -5.07
CA GLU A 131 -0.31 10.71 -3.66
C GLU A 131 -1.64 11.15 -3.03
N VAL A 132 -2.01 10.45 -1.95
CA VAL A 132 -3.21 10.75 -1.16
C VAL A 132 -3.05 12.10 -0.44
N GLY A 133 -4.06 12.96 -0.59
CA GLY A 133 -4.06 14.32 -0.04
C GLY A 133 -3.45 15.37 -0.97
N VAL A 134 -2.72 14.95 -2.01
CA VAL A 134 -2.15 15.83 -3.05
C VAL A 134 -2.93 15.70 -4.35
N ASP A 135 -3.02 14.48 -4.91
CA ASP A 135 -3.69 14.24 -6.19
C ASP A 135 -5.20 14.08 -6.02
N ALA A 136 -5.65 13.48 -4.93
CA ALA A 136 -7.06 13.43 -4.53
C ALA A 136 -7.24 13.24 -3.03
N SER A 137 -8.38 13.68 -2.53
CA SER A 137 -8.82 13.39 -1.17
C SER A 137 -9.40 11.97 -1.13
N VAL A 138 -8.98 11.20 -0.13
CA VAL A 138 -9.47 9.86 0.13
C VAL A 138 -10.15 9.85 1.49
N ALA A 139 -11.43 9.48 1.52
CA ALA A 139 -12.14 9.34 2.78
C ALA A 139 -11.75 8.03 3.46
N VAL A 140 -11.34 8.08 4.71
CA VAL A 140 -11.11 6.87 5.51
C VAL A 140 -12.42 6.43 6.12
N ALA A 141 -12.89 5.25 5.79
CA ALA A 141 -14.11 4.70 6.35
C ALA A 141 -13.87 4.29 7.82
N ARG A 142 -14.71 4.78 8.69
CA ARG A 142 -14.76 4.38 10.10
C ARG A 142 -15.85 3.34 10.28
N VAL A 143 -15.61 2.44 11.21
CA VAL A 143 -16.58 1.41 11.57
C VAL A 143 -17.34 1.89 12.78
N GLY A 144 -18.67 1.86 12.67
CA GLY A 144 -19.55 2.03 13.82
C GLY A 144 -19.54 0.80 14.74
N ALA A 145 -20.13 0.94 15.91
CA ALA A 145 -20.34 -0.18 16.83
C ALA A 145 -21.11 -1.30 16.11
N GLY A 146 -20.54 -2.53 16.12
CA GLY A 146 -21.13 -3.69 15.44
C GLY A 146 -20.64 -3.95 14.00
N GLY A 147 -19.58 -3.26 13.53
CA GLY A 147 -18.97 -3.55 12.22
C GLY A 147 -19.73 -2.94 11.03
N SER A 148 -20.67 -2.01 11.26
CA SER A 148 -21.37 -1.30 10.20
C SER A 148 -20.54 -0.18 9.59
N LEU A 149 -20.58 -0.02 8.28
CA LEU A 149 -19.94 1.08 7.58
C LEU A 149 -20.62 2.41 7.90
N ASP A 150 -19.84 3.45 8.13
CA ASP A 150 -20.35 4.82 8.18
C ASP A 150 -20.81 5.24 6.78
N THR A 151 -22.12 5.39 6.60
CA THR A 151 -22.75 5.71 5.32
C THR A 151 -22.41 7.10 4.77
N THR A 152 -21.84 7.98 5.60
CA THR A 152 -21.48 9.35 5.20
C THR A 152 -20.22 9.34 4.33
N ASN A 153 -19.24 8.56 4.71
CA ASN A 153 -17.93 8.53 4.04
C ASN A 153 -17.87 7.58 2.84
N ILE A 154 -18.74 6.55 2.77
CA ILE A 154 -18.74 5.59 1.64
C ILE A 154 -19.21 6.18 0.30
N LYS A 155 -19.81 7.37 0.31
CA LYS A 155 -20.21 8.09 -0.92
C LYS A 155 -19.08 8.94 -1.52
N SER A 156 -17.94 9.05 -0.85
CA SER A 156 -16.80 9.78 -1.38
C SER A 156 -16.26 9.11 -2.65
N PRO A 157 -15.68 9.87 -3.59
CA PRO A 157 -15.13 9.34 -4.84
C PRO A 157 -14.13 8.20 -4.62
N ILE A 158 -13.29 8.32 -3.60
CA ILE A 158 -12.35 7.28 -3.17
C ILE A 158 -12.54 7.05 -1.67
N VAL A 159 -12.72 5.80 -1.28
CA VAL A 159 -12.87 5.40 0.13
C VAL A 159 -11.83 4.37 0.49
N ALA A 160 -11.15 4.59 1.60
CA ALA A 160 -10.14 3.69 2.14
C ALA A 160 -10.67 2.89 3.32
N PHE A 161 -10.32 1.62 3.35
CA PHE A 161 -10.56 0.71 4.46
C PHE A 161 -9.24 0.11 4.89
N THR A 162 -8.88 0.34 6.16
CA THR A 162 -7.71 -0.28 6.78
C THR A 162 -8.18 -1.33 7.78
N PHE A 163 -7.63 -2.52 7.72
CA PHE A 163 -7.99 -3.60 8.62
C PHE A 163 -6.82 -4.54 8.92
N GLY A 164 -6.75 -4.97 10.16
CA GLY A 164 -5.81 -5.97 10.64
C GLY A 164 -6.50 -7.31 10.90
N GLU A 165 -5.82 -8.20 11.61
CA GLU A 165 -6.36 -9.51 12.00
C GLU A 165 -7.64 -9.39 12.86
N LYS A 166 -7.75 -8.35 13.68
CA LYS A 166 -8.87 -8.10 14.59
C LYS A 166 -10.07 -7.38 13.95
N GLY A 167 -9.95 -6.90 12.72
CA GLY A 167 -10.99 -6.15 12.00
C GLY A 167 -10.52 -4.80 11.50
N LEU A 168 -11.47 -3.91 11.18
CA LEU A 168 -11.19 -2.57 10.68
C LEU A 168 -10.46 -1.71 11.73
N MET A 169 -9.48 -0.94 11.25
CA MET A 169 -8.66 -0.02 12.06
C MET A 169 -9.06 1.42 11.68
N GLY A 170 -9.74 2.10 12.59
CA GLY A 170 -10.28 3.44 12.34
C GLY A 170 -9.30 4.60 12.60
N ASP A 171 -8.14 4.31 13.13
CA ASP A 171 -7.14 5.29 13.57
C ASP A 171 -5.95 5.43 12.61
N LEU A 172 -5.87 4.61 11.58
CA LEU A 172 -4.83 4.66 10.56
C LEU A 172 -5.13 5.75 9.52
N SER A 173 -4.31 6.80 9.54
CA SER A 173 -4.28 7.79 8.45
C SER A 173 -3.49 7.25 7.28
N ILE A 174 -4.03 7.38 6.06
CA ILE A 174 -3.37 7.09 4.80
C ILE A 174 -2.89 8.36 4.08
N GLU A 175 -3.01 9.52 4.72
CA GLU A 175 -2.54 10.79 4.17
C GLU A 175 -1.04 10.76 3.91
N GLY A 176 -0.61 11.23 2.74
CA GLY A 176 0.78 11.14 2.29
C GLY A 176 1.20 9.75 1.81
N ALA A 177 0.26 8.78 1.71
CA ALA A 177 0.55 7.51 1.07
C ALA A 177 0.66 7.70 -0.44
N SER A 178 1.72 7.16 -1.02
CA SER A 178 1.96 7.21 -2.45
C SER A 178 1.85 5.82 -3.09
N PHE A 179 1.35 5.78 -4.32
CA PHE A 179 1.13 4.57 -5.10
C PHE A 179 1.82 4.70 -6.45
N LYS A 180 2.80 3.84 -6.70
CA LYS A 180 3.56 3.80 -7.95
C LYS A 180 3.28 2.51 -8.70
N LYS A 181 2.97 2.63 -9.99
CA LYS A 181 2.70 1.48 -10.85
C LYS A 181 3.93 0.59 -11.00
N LEU A 182 3.72 -0.73 -10.90
CA LEU A 182 4.72 -1.76 -11.11
C LEU A 182 4.55 -2.36 -12.53
N GLN A 183 5.69 -2.71 -13.12
CA GLN A 183 5.72 -3.52 -14.35
C GLN A 183 6.00 -4.97 -13.96
N VAL A 184 5.29 -5.91 -14.59
CA VAL A 184 5.55 -7.34 -14.45
C VAL A 184 6.57 -7.72 -15.52
N GLU A 185 7.68 -8.33 -15.10
CA GLU A 185 8.73 -8.87 -15.98
C GLU A 185 8.61 -10.38 -16.13
#